data_d387491030d34088c282f4a08a3ad563
#
_entry.id   d387491030d34088c282f4a08a3ad563
#
_cell.length_a   1.000
_cell.length_b   1.000
_cell.length_c   1.000
_cell.angle_alpha   90.00
_cell.angle_beta   90.00
_cell.angle_gamma   90.00
#
_symmetry.space_group_name_H-M   'P 1'
#
loop_
_entity.id
_entity.type
_entity.pdbx_description
1 polymer ?
#
loop_
_entity_poly.entity_id
_entity_poly.type
_entity_poly.pdbx_seq_one_letter_code
_entity_poly.pdbx_strand_id
1 'polypeptide(L)'
;MASGVSIEILDLRHFAAPVLRPVLEAEGELWSSRLHWDYRASARLLMQYLDNRMLPGYAALEAGQVTGYAFCVYEETKAVIGDVFALPGHHPDLFEATGADNSTIGPGPAYAIEETLLRHLFETLLNSPQVDRIESQLLLHPSGAHAGLFRGAGFTLYRRLFLVQPLAGRWARPSVDLPAELELRPWRDEDLNSAARLIAEAYSSHPDSLINDQYRSVHGSLRFLHNIVKYAGCGVFSAQVSHVVVERTSRELVALILGSRVSPESGHITQLCVRPQFRRNGLARLLLGVAASQFMRQGVSEISLTVTETNAQALELYKSEGYECTHMFDAAVWQRNENRRN
;
A
#
# COMPACT_ATOMS: atom_id res chain seq x y z
N MET A 1 3.91 41.86 13.12
CA MET A 1 5.05 41.00 12.72
C MET A 1 4.73 39.63 13.22
N ALA A 2 4.28 38.75 12.34
CA ALA A 2 4.08 37.34 12.70
C ALA A 2 5.47 36.74 12.89
N SER A 3 5.80 36.34 14.12
CA SER A 3 6.98 35.52 14.39
C SER A 3 6.79 34.21 13.64
N GLY A 4 7.52 34.04 12.53
CA GLY A 4 7.55 32.77 11.81
C GLY A 4 8.03 31.71 12.80
N VAL A 5 7.18 30.75 13.09
CA VAL A 5 7.56 29.57 13.88
C VAL A 5 8.62 28.84 13.07
N SER A 6 9.82 28.72 13.61
CA SER A 6 10.91 27.99 12.96
C SER A 6 10.65 26.50 13.11
N ILE A 7 10.56 25.80 11.98
CA ILE A 7 10.47 24.33 11.94
C ILE A 7 11.90 23.78 12.00
N GLU A 8 12.16 22.94 12.99
CA GLU A 8 13.40 22.17 13.06
C GLU A 8 13.18 20.77 12.49
N ILE A 9 14.13 20.30 11.68
CA ILE A 9 14.10 18.94 11.15
C ILE A 9 15.24 18.14 11.77
N LEU A 10 14.88 17.06 12.47
CA LEU A 10 15.84 16.21 13.16
C LEU A 10 15.67 14.73 12.75
N ASP A 11 16.75 13.97 12.86
CA ASP A 11 16.74 12.54 12.53
C ASP A 11 15.85 11.78 13.53
N LEU A 12 14.97 10.90 13.03
CA LEU A 12 14.05 10.10 13.84
C LEU A 12 14.77 9.22 14.88
N ARG A 13 15.99 8.80 14.60
CA ARG A 13 16.79 7.97 15.50
C ARG A 13 17.20 8.69 16.81
N HIS A 14 16.99 9.98 16.90
CA HIS A 14 17.19 10.75 18.14
C HIS A 14 15.99 10.68 19.09
N PHE A 15 14.84 10.18 18.63
CA PHE A 15 13.61 10.17 19.38
C PHE A 15 13.24 8.77 19.87
N ALA A 16 12.56 8.72 21.01
CA ALA A 16 11.90 7.51 21.51
C ALA A 16 10.40 7.57 21.20
N ALA A 17 9.76 6.40 21.15
CA ALA A 17 8.35 6.24 20.79
C ALA A 17 7.37 7.20 21.51
N PRO A 18 7.49 7.50 22.81
CA PRO A 18 6.55 8.39 23.50
C PRO A 18 6.44 9.79 22.89
N VAL A 19 7.52 10.30 22.26
CA VAL A 19 7.55 11.65 21.67
C VAL A 19 6.73 11.72 20.37
N LEU A 20 6.72 10.63 19.59
CA LEU A 20 5.96 10.54 18.34
C LEU A 20 4.53 10.02 18.52
N ARG A 21 4.20 9.51 19.71
CA ARG A 21 2.87 8.91 19.97
C ARG A 21 1.71 9.81 19.57
N PRO A 22 1.65 11.11 19.90
CA PRO A 22 0.53 11.97 19.51
C PRO A 22 0.35 12.06 17.99
N VAL A 23 1.45 12.06 17.23
CA VAL A 23 1.44 12.11 15.76
C VAL A 23 0.93 10.79 15.19
N LEU A 24 1.40 9.65 15.71
CA LEU A 24 0.96 8.32 15.29
C LEU A 24 -0.51 8.02 15.66
N GLU A 25 -1.01 8.57 16.76
CA GLU A 25 -2.42 8.46 17.15
C GLU A 25 -3.31 9.25 16.19
N ALA A 26 -2.95 10.50 15.86
CA ALA A 26 -3.69 11.33 14.90
C ALA A 26 -3.67 10.71 13.48
N GLU A 27 -2.54 10.16 13.05
CA GLU A 27 -2.44 9.42 11.80
C GLU A 27 -3.35 8.18 11.82
N GLY A 28 -3.36 7.44 12.92
CA GLY A 28 -4.23 6.26 13.10
C GLY A 28 -5.72 6.60 13.00
N GLU A 29 -6.14 7.76 13.50
CA GLU A 29 -7.51 8.26 13.31
C GLU A 29 -7.83 8.53 11.84
N LEU A 30 -6.86 9.07 11.08
CA LEU A 30 -7.01 9.30 9.66
C LEU A 30 -7.08 7.99 8.86
N TRP A 31 -6.25 6.99 9.17
CA TRP A 31 -6.34 5.64 8.61
C TRP A 31 -7.71 5.02 8.85
N SER A 32 -8.24 5.15 10.08
CA SER A 32 -9.54 4.62 10.44
C SER A 32 -10.68 5.33 9.72
N SER A 33 -10.69 6.66 9.70
CA SER A 33 -11.78 7.45 9.12
C SER A 33 -11.81 7.40 7.58
N ARG A 34 -10.64 7.39 6.92
CA ARG A 34 -10.54 7.45 5.45
C ARG A 34 -10.58 6.09 4.78
N LEU A 35 -9.93 5.09 5.39
CA LEU A 35 -9.73 3.78 4.76
C LEU A 35 -10.37 2.63 5.55
N HIS A 36 -10.95 2.90 6.71
CA HIS A 36 -11.49 1.92 7.66
C HIS A 36 -10.45 0.88 8.12
N TRP A 37 -9.17 1.30 8.19
CA TRP A 37 -8.05 0.46 8.62
C TRP A 37 -7.65 0.72 10.07
N ASP A 38 -7.40 -0.37 10.79
CA ASP A 38 -6.82 -0.31 12.14
C ASP A 38 -5.30 -0.18 12.05
N TYR A 39 -4.80 1.04 12.21
CA TYR A 39 -3.38 1.37 12.14
C TYR A 39 -2.58 0.97 13.39
N ARG A 40 -3.24 0.56 14.48
CA ARG A 40 -2.58 0.30 15.77
C ARG A 40 -1.45 -0.73 15.71
N ALA A 41 -1.56 -1.74 14.85
CA ALA A 41 -0.50 -2.75 14.67
C ALA A 41 0.74 -2.13 14.01
N SER A 42 0.56 -1.34 12.96
CA SER A 42 1.63 -0.61 12.27
C SER A 42 2.27 0.43 13.17
N ALA A 43 1.47 1.22 13.91
CA ALA A 43 1.98 2.19 14.89
C ALA A 43 2.84 1.53 15.97
N ARG A 44 2.42 0.37 16.51
CA ARG A 44 3.24 -0.38 17.48
C ARG A 44 4.57 -0.84 16.89
N LEU A 45 4.58 -1.29 15.64
CA LEU A 45 5.81 -1.69 14.97
C LEU A 45 6.74 -0.48 14.79
N LEU A 46 6.23 0.66 14.33
CA LEU A 46 7.00 1.90 14.22
C LEU A 46 7.57 2.34 15.57
N MET A 47 6.77 2.29 16.64
CA MET A 47 7.24 2.61 17.99
C MET A 47 8.38 1.69 18.42
N GLN A 48 8.36 0.39 18.10
CA GLN A 48 9.45 -0.53 18.39
C GLN A 48 10.74 -0.14 17.65
N TYR A 49 10.63 0.25 16.36
CA TYR A 49 11.78 0.71 15.58
C TYR A 49 12.35 2.03 16.13
N LEU A 50 11.50 2.95 16.60
CA LEU A 50 11.90 4.20 17.23
C LEU A 50 12.67 3.95 18.53
N ASP A 51 12.12 3.13 19.43
CA ASP A 51 12.76 2.80 20.71
C ASP A 51 14.13 2.11 20.52
N ASN A 52 14.25 1.31 19.45
CA ASN A 52 15.53 0.70 19.04
C ASN A 52 16.44 1.65 18.24
N ARG A 53 16.02 2.89 17.96
CA ARG A 53 16.74 3.87 17.13
C ARG A 53 17.09 3.36 15.73
N MET A 54 16.22 2.52 15.17
CA MET A 54 16.45 1.84 13.90
C MET A 54 15.59 2.37 12.75
N LEU A 55 14.72 3.36 12.98
CA LEU A 55 13.86 3.93 11.96
C LEU A 55 14.56 5.10 11.24
N PRO A 56 15.03 4.94 10.01
CA PRO A 56 15.61 6.02 9.24
C PRO A 56 14.52 6.99 8.79
N GLY A 57 14.76 8.28 8.99
CA GLY A 57 13.79 9.30 8.62
C GLY A 57 13.98 10.59 9.40
N TYR A 58 13.00 11.46 9.34
CA TYR A 58 13.04 12.78 9.96
C TYR A 58 11.77 13.10 10.73
N ALA A 59 11.91 13.85 11.80
CA ALA A 59 10.82 14.48 12.54
C ALA A 59 10.88 16.00 12.35
N ALA A 60 9.72 16.63 12.21
CA ALA A 60 9.56 18.06 12.22
C ALA A 60 9.13 18.51 13.62
N LEU A 61 9.78 19.56 14.14
CA LEU A 61 9.48 20.12 15.45
C LEU A 61 9.10 21.59 15.31
N GLU A 62 8.05 21.98 16.02
CA GLU A 62 7.66 23.37 16.24
C GLU A 62 7.65 23.64 17.74
N ALA A 63 8.34 24.67 18.16
CA ALA A 63 8.49 25.03 19.60
C ALA A 63 8.92 23.82 20.48
N GLY A 64 9.76 22.93 19.97
CA GLY A 64 10.26 21.75 20.67
C GLY A 64 9.29 20.57 20.73
N GLN A 65 8.13 20.64 20.10
CA GLN A 65 7.17 19.54 19.98
C GLN A 65 7.19 18.94 18.59
N VAL A 66 7.12 17.60 18.50
CA VAL A 66 7.04 16.91 17.21
C VAL A 66 5.65 17.14 16.60
N THR A 67 5.62 17.72 15.41
CA THR A 67 4.41 18.03 14.64
C THR A 67 4.24 17.19 13.38
N GLY A 68 5.28 16.47 12.98
CA GLY A 68 5.21 15.58 11.82
C GLY A 68 6.43 14.68 11.74
N TYR A 69 6.36 13.68 10.87
CA TYR A 69 7.46 12.76 10.59
C TYR A 69 7.40 12.19 9.18
N ALA A 70 8.54 11.71 8.69
CA ALA A 70 8.63 10.89 7.51
C ALA A 70 9.71 9.84 7.70
N PHE A 71 9.49 8.63 7.19
CA PHE A 71 10.47 7.54 7.32
C PHE A 71 10.64 6.75 6.02
N CYS A 72 11.74 6.03 5.96
CA CYS A 72 11.98 5.06 4.89
C CYS A 72 12.50 3.73 5.44
N VAL A 73 12.43 2.71 4.60
CA VAL A 73 12.98 1.38 4.86
C VAL A 73 13.93 1.02 3.73
N TYR A 74 15.09 0.48 4.06
CA TYR A 74 16.05 0.01 3.06
C TYR A 74 15.86 -1.50 2.80
N GLU A 75 15.82 -1.86 1.53
CA GLU A 75 15.77 -3.23 1.04
C GLU A 75 16.88 -3.43 -0.01
N GLU A 76 18.03 -3.96 0.38
CA GLU A 76 19.20 -4.08 -0.51
C GLU A 76 19.62 -2.72 -1.11
N THR A 77 19.51 -2.53 -2.42
CA THR A 77 19.80 -1.26 -3.11
C THR A 77 18.55 -0.38 -3.31
N LYS A 78 17.43 -0.76 -2.73
CA LYS A 78 16.18 -0.02 -2.79
C LYS A 78 15.87 0.66 -1.46
N ALA A 79 15.31 1.87 -1.52
CA ALA A 79 14.65 2.51 -0.40
C ALA A 79 13.14 2.61 -0.66
N VAL A 80 12.33 2.32 0.34
CA VAL A 80 10.88 2.51 0.32
C VAL A 80 10.55 3.63 1.30
N ILE A 81 9.97 4.73 0.81
CA ILE A 81 9.39 5.77 1.67
C ILE A 81 8.10 5.18 2.22
N GLY A 82 8.08 4.96 3.54
CA GLY A 82 6.98 4.27 4.19
C GLY A 82 5.77 5.17 4.38
N ASP A 83 5.98 6.34 4.98
CA ASP A 83 4.95 7.37 5.10
C ASP A 83 5.56 8.76 5.34
N VAL A 84 4.73 9.78 5.20
CA VAL A 84 4.94 11.15 5.66
C VAL A 84 3.62 11.65 6.25
N PHE A 85 3.67 12.25 7.43
CA PHE A 85 2.47 12.75 8.09
C PHE A 85 2.80 13.96 8.98
N ALA A 86 1.92 14.95 8.99
CA ALA A 86 1.96 16.09 9.89
C ALA A 86 0.61 16.33 10.57
N LEU A 87 0.63 16.83 11.82
CA LEU A 87 -0.56 17.01 12.63
C LEU A 87 -1.58 17.98 12.01
N PRO A 88 -2.88 17.64 11.99
CA PRO A 88 -3.94 18.44 11.37
C PRO A 88 -4.19 19.82 12.01
N GLY A 89 -3.74 20.06 13.23
CA GLY A 89 -3.86 21.39 13.87
C GLY A 89 -3.16 22.52 13.10
N HIS A 90 -2.36 22.13 12.12
CA HIS A 90 -1.73 22.98 11.12
C HIS A 90 -2.35 22.79 9.72
N HIS A 91 -3.50 22.08 9.62
CA HIS A 91 -4.23 21.74 8.40
C HIS A 91 -5.74 21.96 8.54
N PRO A 92 -6.26 23.13 8.23
CA PRO A 92 -7.71 23.31 8.24
C PRO A 92 -8.46 22.51 7.17
N ASP A 93 -7.83 22.12 6.06
CA ASP A 93 -8.58 21.79 4.83
C ASP A 93 -8.53 20.31 4.35
N LEU A 94 -7.89 19.38 5.08
CA LEU A 94 -7.94 17.96 4.70
C LEU A 94 -9.25 17.24 5.09
N PHE A 95 -10.08 17.87 5.93
CA PHE A 95 -11.33 17.28 6.43
C PHE A 95 -12.59 17.66 5.63
N GLU A 96 -12.56 18.69 4.77
CA GLU A 96 -13.76 19.19 4.09
C GLU A 96 -13.89 18.84 2.60
N ALA A 97 -12.98 18.07 2.02
CA ALA A 97 -13.06 17.68 0.60
C ALA A 97 -13.99 16.48 0.34
N THR A 98 -15.17 16.44 0.97
CA THR A 98 -16.28 15.58 0.57
C THR A 98 -17.33 16.43 -0.18
N GLY A 99 -16.99 16.90 -1.37
CA GLY A 99 -17.97 17.51 -2.25
C GLY A 99 -17.44 18.70 -3.04
N ALA A 100 -17.34 18.49 -4.33
CA ALA A 100 -17.21 19.47 -5.40
C ALA A 100 -15.82 20.10 -5.64
N ASP A 101 -15.36 19.82 -6.84
CA ASP A 101 -14.41 20.60 -7.66
C ASP A 101 -12.98 20.79 -7.14
N ASN A 102 -12.11 19.93 -7.66
CA ASN A 102 -10.68 19.73 -7.32
C ASN A 102 -9.73 20.81 -7.90
N SER A 103 -10.15 22.04 -8.14
CA SER A 103 -9.35 22.97 -8.95
C SER A 103 -8.55 24.03 -8.20
N THR A 104 -8.65 24.17 -6.87
CA THR A 104 -7.90 25.23 -6.15
C THR A 104 -7.68 24.92 -4.66
N ILE A 105 -6.88 23.91 -4.30
CA ILE A 105 -6.34 23.79 -2.94
C ILE A 105 -4.92 24.33 -2.96
N GLY A 106 -4.73 25.52 -2.46
CA GLY A 106 -3.40 26.06 -2.18
C GLY A 106 -2.77 25.31 -0.99
N PRO A 107 -1.44 25.19 -0.93
CA PRO A 107 -0.76 24.42 0.11
C PRO A 107 -0.98 25.04 1.51
N GLY A 108 -1.70 24.34 2.39
CA GLY A 108 -1.82 24.69 3.80
C GLY A 108 -0.52 24.42 4.60
N PRO A 109 -0.39 24.91 5.86
CA PRO A 109 0.87 24.84 6.63
C PRO A 109 1.43 23.44 6.86
N ALA A 110 0.61 22.43 7.06
CA ALA A 110 1.12 21.08 7.28
C ALA A 110 1.56 20.38 5.99
N TYR A 111 0.96 20.74 4.88
CA TYR A 111 1.49 20.40 3.56
C TYR A 111 2.94 20.88 3.41
N ALA A 112 3.25 22.09 3.92
CA ALA A 112 4.59 22.62 3.95
C ALA A 112 5.54 21.81 4.86
N ILE A 113 5.05 21.28 5.99
CA ILE A 113 5.82 20.40 6.89
C ILE A 113 6.12 19.07 6.20
N GLU A 114 5.11 18.42 5.62
CA GLU A 114 5.27 17.16 4.87
C GLU A 114 6.23 17.32 3.67
N GLU A 115 6.09 18.39 2.89
CA GLU A 115 7.03 18.68 1.80
C GLU A 115 8.45 18.90 2.30
N THR A 116 8.62 19.58 3.44
CA THR A 116 9.94 19.79 4.03
C THR A 116 10.57 18.46 4.47
N LEU A 117 9.79 17.60 5.11
CA LEU A 117 10.22 16.24 5.50
C LEU A 117 10.60 15.40 4.28
N LEU A 118 9.76 15.42 3.24
CA LEU A 118 10.04 14.68 2.00
C LEU A 118 11.30 15.21 1.30
N ARG A 119 11.55 16.53 1.28
CA ARG A 119 12.78 17.11 0.72
C ARG A 119 14.02 16.57 1.44
N HIS A 120 14.02 16.50 2.76
CA HIS A 120 15.13 15.93 3.52
C HIS A 120 15.33 14.44 3.24
N LEU A 121 14.23 13.67 3.11
CA LEU A 121 14.32 12.27 2.68
C LEU A 121 14.90 12.14 1.28
N PHE A 122 14.42 12.95 0.31
CA PHE A 122 14.92 12.92 -1.06
C PHE A 122 16.40 13.28 -1.11
N GLU A 123 16.82 14.34 -0.41
CA GLU A 123 18.21 14.73 -0.34
C GLU A 123 19.10 13.58 0.17
N THR A 124 18.68 12.91 1.23
CA THR A 124 19.39 11.77 1.79
C THR A 124 19.42 10.58 0.83
N LEU A 125 18.28 10.19 0.27
CA LEU A 125 18.15 8.98 -0.54
C LEU A 125 18.79 9.13 -1.92
N LEU A 126 18.59 10.28 -2.58
CA LEU A 126 19.13 10.54 -3.92
C LEU A 126 20.66 10.66 -3.92
N ASN A 127 21.23 11.17 -2.82
CA ASN A 127 22.68 11.30 -2.65
C ASN A 127 23.34 10.01 -2.10
N SER A 128 22.57 9.02 -1.68
CA SER A 128 23.11 7.74 -1.22
C SER A 128 23.62 6.92 -2.42
N PRO A 129 24.94 6.59 -2.50
CA PRO A 129 25.47 5.80 -3.61
C PRO A 129 24.95 4.35 -3.64
N GLN A 130 24.40 3.88 -2.53
CA GLN A 130 23.89 2.51 -2.38
C GLN A 130 22.43 2.37 -2.81
N VAL A 131 21.72 3.49 -3.04
CA VAL A 131 20.31 3.48 -3.43
C VAL A 131 20.20 3.61 -4.94
N ASP A 132 19.77 2.56 -5.60
CA ASP A 132 19.53 2.53 -7.04
C ASP A 132 18.05 2.78 -7.38
N ARG A 133 17.15 2.55 -6.42
CA ARG A 133 15.70 2.69 -6.60
C ARG A 133 15.04 3.27 -5.35
N ILE A 134 14.04 4.13 -5.54
CA ILE A 134 13.18 4.63 -4.46
C ILE A 134 11.73 4.39 -4.86
N GLU A 135 10.96 3.78 -3.98
CA GLU A 135 9.52 3.56 -4.14
C GLU A 135 8.75 4.25 -3.02
N SER A 136 7.56 4.77 -3.34
CA SER A 136 6.64 5.33 -2.35
C SER A 136 5.19 5.08 -2.77
N GLN A 137 4.32 4.82 -1.81
CA GLN A 137 2.88 4.74 -2.00
C GLN A 137 2.20 5.40 -0.79
N LEU A 138 1.97 6.71 -0.88
CA LEU A 138 1.39 7.50 0.21
C LEU A 138 -0.13 7.39 0.19
N LEU A 139 -0.63 6.28 0.74
CA LEU A 139 -2.03 5.88 0.64
C LEU A 139 -3.01 6.87 1.30
N LEU A 140 -2.58 7.58 2.34
CA LEU A 140 -3.40 8.59 3.00
C LEU A 140 -3.52 9.90 2.20
N HIS A 141 -2.60 10.15 1.27
CA HIS A 141 -2.56 11.42 0.55
C HIS A 141 -3.36 11.34 -0.76
N PRO A 142 -4.23 12.32 -1.06
CA PRO A 142 -4.95 12.32 -2.33
C PRO A 142 -3.98 12.44 -3.51
N SER A 143 -4.34 11.83 -4.64
CA SER A 143 -3.55 11.91 -5.86
C SER A 143 -3.31 13.37 -6.24
N GLY A 144 -2.05 13.68 -6.55
CA GLY A 144 -1.61 15.04 -6.86
C GLY A 144 -1.06 15.82 -5.67
N ALA A 145 -1.29 15.37 -4.43
CA ALA A 145 -0.89 16.09 -3.23
C ALA A 145 0.58 16.54 -3.26
N HIS A 146 1.53 15.64 -3.41
CA HIS A 146 2.96 15.95 -3.45
C HIS A 146 3.55 15.80 -4.87
N ALA A 147 2.70 15.79 -5.91
CA ALA A 147 3.12 15.45 -7.27
C ALA A 147 4.20 16.40 -7.83
N GLY A 148 4.12 17.69 -7.53
CA GLY A 148 5.12 18.67 -7.93
C GLY A 148 6.50 18.38 -7.35
N LEU A 149 6.54 18.03 -6.06
CA LEU A 149 7.76 17.71 -5.34
C LEU A 149 8.40 16.42 -5.87
N PHE A 150 7.64 15.35 -6.02
CA PHE A 150 8.12 14.07 -6.55
C PHE A 150 8.65 14.21 -7.98
N ARG A 151 7.90 14.89 -8.89
CA ARG A 151 8.33 15.11 -10.26
C ARG A 151 9.60 15.98 -10.33
N GLY A 152 9.66 17.03 -9.50
CA GLY A 152 10.84 17.90 -9.41
C GLY A 152 12.10 17.15 -8.96
N ALA A 153 11.94 16.09 -8.16
CA ALA A 153 13.01 15.21 -7.73
C ALA A 153 13.31 14.05 -8.73
N GLY A 154 12.62 14.01 -9.86
CA GLY A 154 12.83 13.02 -10.93
C GLY A 154 12.09 11.70 -10.78
N PHE A 155 11.05 11.66 -9.95
CA PHE A 155 10.19 10.48 -9.82
C PHE A 155 9.16 10.39 -10.96
N THR A 156 8.85 9.17 -11.36
CA THR A 156 7.68 8.84 -12.18
C THR A 156 6.51 8.55 -11.26
N LEU A 157 5.34 9.13 -11.57
CA LEU A 157 4.11 8.94 -10.79
C LEU A 157 3.15 8.01 -11.51
N TYR A 158 2.51 7.15 -10.72
CA TYR A 158 1.47 6.22 -11.15
C TYR A 158 0.23 6.42 -10.28
N ARG A 159 -0.91 6.79 -10.87
CA ARG A 159 -2.15 6.93 -10.13
C ARG A 159 -2.68 5.55 -9.75
N ARG A 160 -3.03 5.41 -8.47
CA ARG A 160 -3.62 4.22 -7.88
C ARG A 160 -5.03 4.55 -7.37
N LEU A 161 -5.93 3.60 -7.51
CA LEU A 161 -7.29 3.69 -7.03
C LEU A 161 -7.46 2.76 -5.84
N PHE A 162 -8.01 3.26 -4.76
CA PHE A 162 -8.46 2.47 -3.62
C PHE A 162 -9.95 2.20 -3.83
N LEU A 163 -10.27 0.93 -4.04
CA LEU A 163 -11.61 0.47 -4.33
C LEU A 163 -12.19 -0.25 -3.12
N VAL A 164 -13.46 -0.01 -2.84
CA VAL A 164 -14.20 -0.65 -1.73
C VAL A 164 -15.46 -1.29 -2.27
N GLN A 165 -15.79 -2.46 -1.74
CA GLN A 165 -17.02 -3.18 -2.00
C GLN A 165 -17.75 -3.47 -0.68
N PRO A 166 -18.94 -2.92 -0.46
CA PRO A 166 -19.81 -3.34 0.63
C PRO A 166 -20.26 -4.79 0.46
N LEU A 167 -20.22 -5.59 1.54
CA LEU A 167 -20.65 -6.98 1.53
C LEU A 167 -22.11 -7.18 1.95
N ALA A 168 -22.91 -6.12 2.01
CA ALA A 168 -24.29 -6.19 2.44
C ALA A 168 -25.16 -7.07 1.49
N GLY A 169 -25.57 -8.24 1.96
CA GLY A 169 -26.83 -8.88 1.58
C GLY A 169 -26.87 -9.74 0.32
N ARG A 170 -25.88 -9.82 -0.56
CA ARG A 170 -26.01 -10.55 -1.83
C ARG A 170 -24.70 -11.14 -2.37
N TRP A 171 -24.15 -12.12 -1.66
CA TRP A 171 -23.18 -12.99 -2.33
C TRP A 171 -23.78 -14.39 -2.47
N ALA A 172 -24.52 -14.62 -3.55
CA ALA A 172 -24.64 -15.95 -4.08
C ALA A 172 -23.22 -16.38 -4.49
N ARG A 173 -22.77 -17.56 -4.10
CA ARG A 173 -21.51 -18.13 -4.60
C ARG A 173 -21.50 -17.92 -6.13
N PRO A 174 -20.45 -17.32 -6.71
CA PRO A 174 -20.35 -17.29 -8.15
C PRO A 174 -20.37 -18.74 -8.61
N SER A 175 -21.39 -19.11 -9.37
CA SER A 175 -21.48 -20.43 -10.03
C SER A 175 -20.56 -20.40 -11.25
N VAL A 176 -19.24 -20.29 -11.02
CA VAL A 176 -18.27 -20.56 -12.07
C VAL A 176 -17.99 -22.06 -11.97
N ASP A 177 -18.45 -22.82 -12.94
CA ASP A 177 -18.08 -24.22 -13.07
C ASP A 177 -16.58 -24.28 -13.34
N LEU A 178 -15.83 -24.69 -12.32
CA LEU A 178 -14.40 -24.86 -12.44
C LEU A 178 -14.14 -26.08 -13.34
N PRO A 179 -13.31 -25.96 -14.40
CA PRO A 179 -12.91 -27.09 -15.23
C PRO A 179 -12.40 -28.26 -14.39
N ALA A 180 -12.69 -29.50 -14.81
CA ALA A 180 -12.38 -30.70 -14.03
C ALA A 180 -10.87 -30.88 -13.76
N GLU A 181 -10.03 -30.34 -14.61
CA GLU A 181 -8.56 -30.29 -14.51
C GLU A 181 -8.04 -29.29 -13.47
N LEU A 182 -8.89 -28.40 -12.97
CA LEU A 182 -8.54 -27.41 -11.95
C LEU A 182 -9.12 -27.78 -10.58
N GLU A 183 -8.47 -27.34 -9.54
CA GLU A 183 -8.87 -27.50 -8.15
C GLU A 183 -8.77 -26.18 -7.39
N LEU A 184 -9.86 -25.71 -6.81
CA LEU A 184 -9.88 -24.58 -5.88
C LEU A 184 -9.71 -25.11 -4.45
N ARG A 185 -8.76 -24.56 -3.72
CA ARG A 185 -8.54 -24.88 -2.30
C ARG A 185 -8.04 -23.69 -1.50
N PRO A 186 -8.17 -23.72 -0.16
CA PRO A 186 -7.56 -22.72 0.71
C PRO A 186 -6.03 -22.67 0.55
N TRP A 187 -5.48 -21.50 0.87
CA TRP A 187 -4.04 -21.26 1.00
C TRP A 187 -3.40 -22.19 2.07
N ARG A 188 -2.16 -22.60 1.82
CA ARG A 188 -1.28 -23.31 2.74
C ARG A 188 0.09 -22.68 2.75
N ASP A 189 0.82 -22.76 3.85
CA ASP A 189 2.16 -22.18 3.96
C ASP A 189 3.17 -22.78 2.95
N GLU A 190 2.95 -24.04 2.56
CA GLU A 190 3.71 -24.71 1.50
C GLU A 190 3.56 -24.10 0.11
N ASP A 191 2.53 -23.26 -0.10
CA ASP A 191 2.28 -22.59 -1.38
C ASP A 191 3.23 -21.41 -1.67
N LEU A 192 3.95 -20.91 -0.67
CA LEU A 192 4.77 -19.70 -0.77
C LEU A 192 5.67 -19.68 -2.01
N ASN A 193 6.43 -20.75 -2.26
CA ASN A 193 7.35 -20.82 -3.39
C ASN A 193 6.63 -20.89 -4.73
N SER A 194 5.52 -21.62 -4.81
CA SER A 194 4.71 -21.75 -6.03
C SER A 194 3.96 -20.45 -6.33
N ALA A 195 3.47 -19.77 -5.30
CA ALA A 195 2.86 -18.46 -5.39
C ALA A 195 3.86 -17.39 -5.86
N ALA A 196 5.10 -17.42 -5.36
CA ALA A 196 6.14 -16.49 -5.81
C ALA A 196 6.44 -16.66 -7.32
N ARG A 197 6.50 -17.90 -7.82
CA ARG A 197 6.66 -18.17 -9.26
C ARG A 197 5.45 -17.65 -10.06
N LEU A 198 4.24 -17.92 -9.59
CA LEU A 198 3.02 -17.45 -10.24
C LEU A 198 2.96 -15.91 -10.29
N ILE A 199 3.30 -15.22 -9.21
CA ILE A 199 3.32 -13.75 -9.17
C ILE A 199 4.35 -13.23 -10.18
N ALA A 200 5.60 -13.71 -10.14
CA ALA A 200 6.64 -13.26 -11.05
C ALA A 200 6.26 -13.47 -12.53
N GLU A 201 5.61 -14.60 -12.86
CA GLU A 201 5.10 -14.87 -14.21
C GLU A 201 3.93 -13.94 -14.57
N ALA A 202 2.95 -13.81 -13.70
CA ALA A 202 1.75 -13.01 -13.96
C ALA A 202 2.04 -11.51 -14.13
N TYR A 203 3.10 -11.01 -13.47
CA TYR A 203 3.50 -9.60 -13.49
C TYR A 203 4.70 -9.29 -14.39
N SER A 204 5.23 -10.25 -15.15
CA SER A 204 6.43 -10.08 -15.99
C SER A 204 6.35 -8.91 -16.97
N SER A 205 5.16 -8.57 -17.46
CA SER A 205 4.89 -7.42 -18.35
C SER A 205 3.80 -6.48 -17.82
N HIS A 206 3.47 -6.59 -16.53
CA HIS A 206 2.37 -5.84 -15.94
C HIS A 206 2.84 -4.45 -15.47
N PRO A 207 2.02 -3.39 -15.62
CA PRO A 207 2.37 -2.03 -15.16
C PRO A 207 2.77 -1.96 -13.69
N ASP A 208 2.15 -2.75 -12.82
CA ASP A 208 2.46 -2.76 -11.39
C ASP A 208 3.89 -3.23 -11.08
N SER A 209 4.56 -3.96 -11.98
CA SER A 209 5.98 -4.29 -11.84
C SER A 209 6.90 -3.08 -12.03
N LEU A 210 6.40 -1.97 -12.59
CA LEU A 210 7.11 -0.70 -12.64
C LEU A 210 7.05 0.02 -11.29
N ILE A 211 5.98 -0.20 -10.52
CA ILE A 211 5.74 0.41 -9.22
C ILE A 211 6.42 -0.39 -8.11
N ASN A 212 6.22 -1.71 -8.08
CA ASN A 212 6.82 -2.61 -7.09
C ASN A 212 7.74 -3.61 -7.81
N ASP A 213 9.04 -3.43 -7.64
CA ASP A 213 10.05 -4.28 -8.28
C ASP A 213 10.08 -5.72 -7.73
N GLN A 214 9.52 -5.98 -6.56
CA GLN A 214 9.38 -7.32 -5.97
C GLN A 214 8.61 -8.27 -6.90
N TYR A 215 7.74 -7.73 -7.76
CA TYR A 215 7.01 -8.54 -8.76
C TYR A 215 7.86 -9.01 -9.96
N ARG A 216 9.07 -8.45 -10.16
CA ARG A 216 9.91 -8.75 -11.33
C ARG A 216 10.67 -10.06 -11.25
N SER A 217 10.76 -10.67 -10.08
CA SER A 217 11.51 -11.89 -9.88
C SER A 217 10.84 -12.82 -8.88
N VAL A 218 11.16 -14.12 -8.95
CA VAL A 218 10.67 -15.10 -7.97
C VAL A 218 11.19 -14.76 -6.56
N HIS A 219 12.45 -14.33 -6.43
CA HIS A 219 13.03 -13.93 -5.14
C HIS A 219 12.31 -12.71 -4.55
N GLY A 220 12.08 -11.67 -5.35
CA GLY A 220 11.32 -10.49 -4.94
C GLY A 220 9.89 -10.84 -4.53
N SER A 221 9.19 -11.65 -5.35
CA SER A 221 7.82 -12.11 -5.06
C SER A 221 7.74 -12.96 -3.79
N LEU A 222 8.77 -13.77 -3.49
CA LEU A 222 8.85 -14.53 -2.24
C LEU A 222 9.01 -13.60 -1.04
N ARG A 223 9.86 -12.57 -1.14
CA ARG A 223 10.02 -11.55 -0.11
C ARG A 223 8.71 -10.77 0.13
N PHE A 224 8.03 -10.36 -0.96
CA PHE A 224 6.71 -9.74 -0.89
C PHE A 224 5.69 -10.62 -0.15
N LEU A 225 5.62 -11.91 -0.46
CA LEU A 225 4.74 -12.85 0.21
C LEU A 225 5.08 -13.03 1.69
N HIS A 226 6.37 -13.11 2.03
CA HIS A 226 6.80 -13.16 3.43
C HIS A 226 6.37 -11.90 4.20
N ASN A 227 6.45 -10.74 3.56
CA ASN A 227 6.02 -9.48 4.18
C ASN A 227 4.50 -9.48 4.44
N ILE A 228 3.69 -9.94 3.50
CA ILE A 228 2.23 -10.04 3.68
C ILE A 228 1.86 -11.03 4.79
N VAL A 229 2.48 -12.21 4.79
CA VAL A 229 2.09 -13.30 5.71
C VAL A 229 2.59 -13.06 7.14
N LYS A 230 3.77 -12.42 7.30
CA LYS A 230 4.42 -12.27 8.62
C LYS A 230 4.21 -10.92 9.29
N TYR A 231 4.02 -9.85 8.51
CA TYR A 231 3.94 -8.49 9.04
C TYR A 231 2.56 -7.89 8.79
N ALA A 232 2.03 -7.21 9.79
CA ALA A 232 0.69 -6.61 9.74
C ALA A 232 0.62 -5.27 8.99
N GLY A 233 1.59 -4.96 8.11
CA GLY A 233 1.63 -3.68 7.38
C GLY A 233 0.41 -3.43 6.48
N CYS A 234 -0.18 -4.51 5.93
CA CYS A 234 -1.45 -4.47 5.19
C CYS A 234 -2.55 -5.27 5.93
N GLY A 235 -2.61 -5.14 7.26
CA GLY A 235 -3.52 -5.92 8.10
C GLY A 235 -3.00 -7.31 8.45
N VAL A 236 -3.82 -8.08 9.17
CA VAL A 236 -3.48 -9.45 9.59
C VAL A 236 -3.87 -10.42 8.47
N PHE A 237 -2.89 -11.11 7.92
CA PHE A 237 -3.10 -12.12 6.88
C PHE A 237 -4.12 -13.19 7.33
N SER A 238 -5.04 -13.54 6.44
CA SER A 238 -6.07 -14.56 6.70
C SER A 238 -5.95 -15.72 5.71
N ALA A 239 -5.36 -16.83 6.16
CA ALA A 239 -5.28 -18.05 5.36
C ALA A 239 -6.67 -18.61 4.99
N GLN A 240 -7.68 -18.37 5.82
CA GLN A 240 -9.06 -18.82 5.57
C GLN A 240 -9.72 -18.05 4.40
N VAL A 241 -9.36 -16.78 4.21
CA VAL A 241 -9.84 -15.96 3.10
C VAL A 241 -9.05 -16.25 1.85
N SER A 242 -7.76 -16.54 2.01
CA SER A 242 -6.81 -16.73 0.92
C SER A 242 -7.00 -18.10 0.25
N HIS A 243 -7.04 -18.11 -1.09
CA HIS A 243 -7.29 -19.33 -1.87
C HIS A 243 -6.38 -19.38 -3.09
N VAL A 244 -6.17 -20.60 -3.55
CA VAL A 244 -5.40 -20.90 -4.77
C VAL A 244 -6.20 -21.79 -5.70
N VAL A 245 -5.96 -21.66 -7.00
CA VAL A 245 -6.40 -22.61 -8.02
C VAL A 245 -5.18 -23.37 -8.51
N VAL A 246 -5.27 -24.69 -8.49
CA VAL A 246 -4.19 -25.63 -8.83
C VAL A 246 -4.60 -26.43 -10.05
N GLU A 247 -3.72 -26.60 -11.03
CA GLU A 247 -3.88 -27.56 -12.10
C GLU A 247 -3.58 -28.96 -11.56
N ARG A 248 -4.54 -29.88 -11.69
CA ARG A 248 -4.45 -31.22 -11.07
C ARG A 248 -3.29 -32.06 -11.59
N THR A 249 -3.01 -31.95 -12.88
CA THR A 249 -1.98 -32.75 -13.57
C THR A 249 -0.58 -32.30 -13.20
N SER A 250 -0.28 -31.00 -13.33
CA SER A 250 1.06 -30.44 -13.05
C SER A 250 1.28 -30.13 -11.58
N ARG A 251 0.21 -30.01 -10.78
CA ARG A 251 0.21 -29.54 -9.40
C ARG A 251 0.70 -28.09 -9.23
N GLU A 252 0.72 -27.34 -10.33
CA GLU A 252 1.12 -25.94 -10.34
C GLU A 252 -0.03 -25.01 -9.99
N LEU A 253 0.30 -23.88 -9.35
CA LEU A 253 -0.66 -22.81 -9.10
C LEU A 253 -0.92 -22.04 -10.40
N VAL A 254 -2.19 -21.86 -10.75
CA VAL A 254 -2.61 -21.12 -11.94
C VAL A 254 -3.31 -19.80 -11.59
N ALA A 255 -3.84 -19.68 -10.36
CA ALA A 255 -4.39 -18.45 -9.84
C ALA A 255 -4.30 -18.42 -8.32
N LEU A 256 -4.27 -17.22 -7.74
CA LEU A 256 -4.36 -17.03 -6.29
C LEU A 256 -5.07 -15.73 -5.92
N ILE A 257 -5.66 -15.73 -4.73
CA ILE A 257 -6.09 -14.54 -4.02
C ILE A 257 -5.57 -14.59 -2.59
N LEU A 258 -5.02 -13.47 -2.11
CA LEU A 258 -4.57 -13.31 -0.73
C LEU A 258 -5.35 -12.16 -0.10
N GLY A 259 -5.81 -12.36 1.12
CA GLY A 259 -6.57 -11.38 1.86
C GLY A 259 -6.08 -11.22 3.28
N SER A 260 -6.18 -10.00 3.78
CA SER A 260 -5.86 -9.62 5.15
C SER A 260 -7.06 -8.94 5.81
N ARG A 261 -7.17 -9.07 7.11
CA ARG A 261 -8.14 -8.32 7.90
C ARG A 261 -7.47 -7.03 8.38
N VAL A 262 -8.00 -5.89 7.94
CA VAL A 262 -7.43 -4.56 8.22
C VAL A 262 -8.13 -3.84 9.37
N SER A 263 -9.37 -4.26 9.70
CA SER A 263 -10.08 -3.87 10.92
C SER A 263 -11.11 -4.95 11.29
N PRO A 264 -11.83 -4.84 12.41
CA PRO A 264 -12.91 -5.78 12.74
C PRO A 264 -13.97 -5.91 11.65
N GLU A 265 -14.23 -4.86 10.90
CA GLU A 265 -15.32 -4.76 9.91
C GLU A 265 -14.82 -4.74 8.46
N SER A 266 -13.51 -4.56 8.24
CA SER A 266 -12.96 -4.37 6.90
C SER A 266 -11.88 -5.41 6.56
N GLY A 267 -12.00 -5.97 5.34
CA GLY A 267 -11.00 -6.82 4.71
C GLY A 267 -10.25 -6.10 3.59
N HIS A 268 -9.07 -6.60 3.25
CA HIS A 268 -8.29 -6.08 2.12
C HIS A 268 -7.76 -7.23 1.27
N ILE A 269 -7.95 -7.15 -0.04
CA ILE A 269 -7.31 -8.05 -1.00
C ILE A 269 -5.91 -7.53 -1.27
N THR A 270 -4.93 -8.21 -0.71
CA THR A 270 -3.51 -7.83 -0.83
C THR A 270 -2.90 -8.28 -2.15
N GLN A 271 -3.42 -9.38 -2.73
CA GLN A 271 -2.95 -9.89 -4.01
C GLN A 271 -4.04 -10.70 -4.71
N LEU A 272 -4.16 -10.50 -6.02
CA LEU A 272 -4.98 -11.31 -6.93
C LEU A 272 -4.24 -11.45 -8.25
N CYS A 273 -3.90 -12.65 -8.64
CA CYS A 273 -3.32 -12.88 -9.96
C CYS A 273 -3.76 -14.22 -10.58
N VAL A 274 -3.73 -14.25 -11.90
CA VAL A 274 -4.04 -15.41 -12.73
C VAL A 274 -2.93 -15.56 -13.76
N ARG A 275 -2.39 -16.77 -13.91
CA ARG A 275 -1.40 -17.13 -14.93
C ARG A 275 -1.91 -16.72 -16.32
N PRO A 276 -1.10 -16.09 -17.20
CA PRO A 276 -1.57 -15.50 -18.45
C PRO A 276 -2.45 -16.43 -19.30
N GLN A 277 -2.05 -17.69 -19.48
CA GLN A 277 -2.79 -18.67 -20.28
C GLN A 277 -4.13 -19.14 -19.67
N PHE A 278 -4.36 -18.86 -18.38
CA PHE A 278 -5.62 -19.19 -17.69
C PHE A 278 -6.53 -17.96 -17.50
N ARG A 279 -6.15 -16.79 -18.04
CA ARG A 279 -6.98 -15.58 -17.97
C ARG A 279 -8.24 -15.73 -18.82
N ARG A 280 -9.26 -14.89 -18.55
CA ARG A 280 -10.57 -14.83 -19.22
C ARG A 280 -11.46 -16.09 -19.04
N ASN A 281 -11.10 -16.98 -18.13
CA ASN A 281 -11.86 -18.17 -17.75
C ASN A 281 -12.64 -18.00 -16.43
N GLY A 282 -12.88 -16.76 -15.98
CA GLY A 282 -13.65 -16.48 -14.76
C GLY A 282 -12.92 -16.72 -13.45
N LEU A 283 -11.65 -17.19 -13.44
CA LEU A 283 -10.92 -17.57 -12.22
C LEU A 283 -10.77 -16.41 -11.22
N ALA A 284 -10.49 -15.19 -11.70
CA ALA A 284 -10.37 -14.02 -10.82
C ALA A 284 -11.71 -13.69 -10.14
N ARG A 285 -12.83 -13.77 -10.89
CA ARG A 285 -14.18 -13.58 -10.35
C ARG A 285 -14.53 -14.65 -9.31
N LEU A 286 -14.22 -15.91 -9.60
CA LEU A 286 -14.42 -17.01 -8.65
C LEU A 286 -13.66 -16.76 -7.35
N LEU A 287 -12.38 -16.37 -7.44
CA LEU A 287 -11.53 -16.11 -6.27
C LEU A 287 -12.04 -14.91 -5.45
N LEU A 288 -12.46 -13.82 -6.10
CA LEU A 288 -13.09 -12.67 -5.41
C LEU A 288 -14.35 -13.09 -4.66
N GLY A 289 -15.23 -13.87 -5.29
CA GLY A 289 -16.46 -14.34 -4.67
C GLY A 289 -16.20 -15.28 -3.48
N VAL A 290 -15.19 -16.15 -3.59
CA VAL A 290 -14.80 -17.03 -2.48
C VAL A 290 -14.24 -16.20 -1.31
N ALA A 291 -13.33 -15.27 -1.58
CA ALA A 291 -12.78 -14.39 -0.56
C ALA A 291 -13.86 -13.56 0.13
N ALA A 292 -14.79 -12.96 -0.65
CA ALA A 292 -15.93 -12.21 -0.13
C ALA A 292 -16.79 -13.08 0.81
N SER A 293 -17.12 -14.32 0.40
CA SER A 293 -17.88 -15.24 1.23
C SER A 293 -17.17 -15.60 2.54
N GLN A 294 -15.85 -15.73 2.51
CA GLN A 294 -15.07 -16.03 3.73
C GLN A 294 -14.97 -14.80 4.66
N PHE A 295 -14.79 -13.61 4.10
CA PHE A 295 -14.82 -12.37 4.88
C PHE A 295 -16.17 -12.16 5.57
N MET A 296 -17.29 -12.36 4.86
CA MET A 296 -18.63 -12.31 5.46
C MET A 296 -18.81 -13.27 6.63
N ARG A 297 -18.30 -14.51 6.51
CA ARG A 297 -18.34 -15.50 7.61
C ARG A 297 -17.54 -15.05 8.83
N GLN A 298 -16.56 -14.17 8.66
CA GLN A 298 -15.76 -13.58 9.73
C GLN A 298 -16.36 -12.28 10.27
N GLY A 299 -17.57 -11.89 9.82
CA GLY A 299 -18.24 -10.66 10.26
C GLY A 299 -17.73 -9.38 9.61
N VAL A 300 -16.95 -9.50 8.53
CA VAL A 300 -16.47 -8.36 7.74
C VAL A 300 -17.62 -7.83 6.88
N SER A 301 -17.83 -6.54 6.88
CA SER A 301 -18.94 -5.85 6.17
C SER A 301 -18.52 -5.21 4.85
N GLU A 302 -17.21 -5.04 4.61
CA GLU A 302 -16.68 -4.48 3.37
C GLU A 302 -15.31 -5.06 3.02
N ILE A 303 -14.97 -5.02 1.74
CA ILE A 303 -13.64 -5.44 1.23
C ILE A 303 -13.05 -4.32 0.39
N SER A 304 -11.78 -4.03 0.63
CA SER A 304 -11.00 -3.07 -0.18
C SER A 304 -9.92 -3.75 -1.00
N LEU A 305 -9.45 -3.05 -2.02
CA LEU A 305 -8.24 -3.39 -2.78
C LEU A 305 -7.66 -2.14 -3.43
N THR A 306 -6.41 -2.22 -3.90
CA THR A 306 -5.79 -1.17 -4.70
C THR A 306 -5.49 -1.64 -6.11
N VAL A 307 -5.67 -0.76 -7.09
CA VAL A 307 -5.38 -1.04 -8.50
C VAL A 307 -4.79 0.18 -9.20
N THR A 308 -3.88 -0.02 -10.14
CA THR A 308 -3.34 1.06 -10.96
C THR A 308 -4.39 1.52 -11.99
N GLU A 309 -4.58 2.82 -12.14
CA GLU A 309 -5.59 3.42 -13.04
C GLU A 309 -5.48 2.90 -14.49
N THR A 310 -4.27 2.62 -14.96
CA THR A 310 -4.04 2.11 -16.31
C THR A 310 -4.34 0.62 -16.50
N ASN A 311 -4.66 -0.11 -15.42
CA ASN A 311 -5.06 -1.52 -15.51
C ASN A 311 -6.56 -1.66 -15.83
N ALA A 312 -6.93 -1.35 -17.08
CA ALA A 312 -8.32 -1.33 -17.52
C ALA A 312 -9.04 -2.67 -17.32
N GLN A 313 -8.35 -3.80 -17.56
CA GLN A 313 -8.97 -5.14 -17.41
C GLN A 313 -9.35 -5.44 -15.96
N ALA A 314 -8.50 -5.10 -15.01
CA ALA A 314 -8.79 -5.29 -13.60
C ALA A 314 -9.91 -4.33 -13.14
N LEU A 315 -9.90 -3.09 -13.62
CA LEU A 315 -10.94 -2.11 -13.32
C LEU A 315 -12.33 -2.55 -13.81
N GLU A 316 -12.43 -3.10 -15.02
CA GLU A 316 -13.68 -3.68 -15.52
C GLU A 316 -14.16 -4.83 -14.63
N LEU A 317 -13.27 -5.73 -14.24
CA LEU A 317 -13.60 -6.82 -13.34
C LEU A 317 -14.13 -6.27 -12.01
N TYR A 318 -13.38 -5.40 -11.34
CA TYR A 318 -13.77 -4.89 -10.01
C TYR A 318 -15.07 -4.10 -10.05
N LYS A 319 -15.28 -3.26 -11.07
CA LYS A 319 -16.56 -2.56 -11.28
C LYS A 319 -17.72 -3.55 -11.48
N SER A 320 -17.52 -4.62 -12.26
CA SER A 320 -18.55 -5.64 -12.47
C SER A 320 -18.88 -6.45 -11.21
N GLU A 321 -17.95 -6.51 -10.26
CA GLU A 321 -18.14 -7.13 -8.94
C GLU A 321 -18.68 -6.14 -7.88
N GLY A 322 -18.94 -4.87 -8.25
CA GLY A 322 -19.56 -3.88 -7.36
C GLY A 322 -18.54 -3.12 -6.49
N TYR A 323 -17.27 -3.11 -6.86
CA TYR A 323 -16.28 -2.23 -6.23
C TYR A 323 -16.42 -0.81 -6.73
N GLU A 324 -16.37 0.15 -5.83
CA GLU A 324 -16.40 1.59 -6.10
C GLU A 324 -15.11 2.26 -5.66
N CYS A 325 -14.69 3.30 -6.40
CA CYS A 325 -13.50 4.07 -6.05
C CYS A 325 -13.85 5.07 -4.94
N THR A 326 -13.27 4.91 -3.77
CA THR A 326 -13.46 5.81 -2.63
C THR A 326 -12.31 6.77 -2.43
N HIS A 327 -11.11 6.42 -2.93
CA HIS A 327 -9.93 7.25 -2.77
C HIS A 327 -8.95 7.03 -3.93
N MET A 328 -8.20 8.07 -4.30
CA MET A 328 -7.12 8.00 -5.29
C MET A 328 -5.84 8.55 -4.67
N PHE A 329 -4.72 7.87 -4.91
CA PHE A 329 -3.40 8.26 -4.43
C PHE A 329 -2.34 8.02 -5.49
N ASP A 330 -1.13 8.53 -5.27
CA ASP A 330 -0.02 8.33 -6.21
C ASP A 330 0.99 7.33 -5.63
N ALA A 331 1.42 6.39 -6.48
CA ALA A 331 2.67 5.68 -6.29
C ALA A 331 3.78 6.44 -7.03
N ALA A 332 4.93 6.60 -6.39
CA ALA A 332 6.08 7.32 -6.93
C ALA A 332 7.29 6.40 -7.01
N VAL A 333 7.99 6.42 -8.13
CA VAL A 333 9.16 5.59 -8.38
C VAL A 333 10.29 6.43 -8.96
N TRP A 334 11.45 6.37 -8.32
CA TRP A 334 12.69 6.89 -8.85
C TRP A 334 13.66 5.74 -9.13
N GLN A 335 14.38 5.81 -10.23
CA GLN A 335 15.38 4.83 -10.63
C GLN A 335 16.66 5.57 -11.01
N ARG A 336 17.80 5.15 -10.46
CA ARG A 336 19.10 5.68 -10.85
C ARG A 336 19.38 5.33 -12.30
N ASN A 337 19.71 6.33 -13.10
CA ASN A 337 20.14 6.11 -14.48
C ASN A 337 21.53 5.47 -14.51
N GLU A 338 21.68 4.35 -15.19
CA GLU A 338 22.96 3.62 -15.30
C GLU A 338 24.08 4.48 -15.91
N ASN A 339 23.74 5.49 -16.71
CA ASN A 339 24.70 6.41 -17.34
C ASN A 339 25.41 7.39 -16.38
N ARG A 340 25.13 7.35 -15.07
CA ARG A 340 25.80 8.18 -14.05
C ARG A 340 26.82 7.40 -13.20
N ARG A 341 27.15 6.16 -13.56
CA ARG A 341 28.16 5.33 -12.88
C ARG A 341 29.59 5.49 -13.45
N ASN A 342 29.80 6.39 -14.42
CA ASN A 342 31.14 6.69 -14.99
C ASN A 342 31.68 8.02 -14.49
#